data_ab9f614e08c481b1a290a2b0aa080608
#
_entry.id   ab9f614e08c481b1a290a2b0aa080608
#
_cell.length_a   1.000
_cell.length_b   1.000
_cell.length_c   1.000
_cell.angle_alpha   90.00
_cell.angle_beta   90.00
_cell.angle_gamma   90.00
#
_symmetry.space_group_name_H-M   'P 1'
#
loop_
_entity.id
_entity.type
_entity.pdbx_description
1 polymer ?
#
loop_
_entity_poly.entity_id
_entity_poly.type
_entity_poly.pdbx_seq_one_letter_code
_entity_poly.pdbx_strand_id
1 'polypeptide(L)'
;MSSPRASSTHLVLIPSYNPGIRVDATVRSARALWNPVWVVVDGSTDGSAERLQALAERDPGLHVIVLPENRGKGAAVLAGLDAAAAHGFTHVLTMDSDGQHPAHLIPAFMAASQAAPDAMVLGMPKFDADAPPLRVQGRRLSNVWADVETLWAGIGDSLYGFRVYPVAPLAAIMHRQMWMRGFDFDPEAAVRLCWAGVRPIRIDAPVRYFRENEGGVSHFHYGRDNVLLTWMHLRLIAGFVLRLPLLVARRLVRRLLPHRG
;
A
#
# COMPACT_ATOMS: atom_id res chain seq x y z
N MET A 1 19.74 21.92 -0.66
CA MET A 1 18.83 20.76 -0.68
C MET A 1 18.52 20.47 -2.14
N SER A 2 18.71 19.23 -2.62
CA SER A 2 18.37 18.85 -3.99
C SER A 2 16.85 18.92 -4.17
N SER A 3 16.39 19.41 -5.32
CA SER A 3 14.96 19.42 -5.64
C SER A 3 14.39 18.00 -5.62
N PRO A 4 13.12 17.79 -5.18
CA PRO A 4 12.49 16.48 -5.19
C PRO A 4 12.44 15.92 -6.61
N ARG A 5 12.61 14.60 -6.76
CA ARG A 5 12.48 13.95 -8.07
C ARG A 5 11.04 14.09 -8.57
N ALA A 6 10.89 14.70 -9.74
CA ALA A 6 9.59 14.85 -10.40
C ALA A 6 9.31 13.65 -11.31
N SER A 7 8.04 13.21 -11.36
CA SER A 7 7.59 12.15 -12.25
C SER A 7 6.20 12.45 -12.81
N SER A 8 6.00 12.15 -14.09
CA SER A 8 4.70 12.21 -14.76
C SER A 8 3.98 10.85 -14.76
N THR A 9 4.63 9.78 -14.31
CA THR A 9 4.09 8.42 -14.34
C THR A 9 3.90 7.80 -12.96
N HIS A 10 4.64 8.29 -11.96
CA HIS A 10 4.65 7.73 -10.60
C HIS A 10 4.34 8.83 -9.58
N LEU A 11 3.45 8.56 -8.65
CA LEU A 11 3.13 9.44 -7.53
C LEU A 11 3.19 8.71 -6.19
N VAL A 12 3.37 9.44 -5.09
CA VAL A 12 3.16 8.93 -3.73
C VAL A 12 1.71 9.20 -3.34
N LEU A 13 1.02 8.18 -2.84
CA LEU A 13 -0.37 8.23 -2.38
C LEU A 13 -0.44 7.94 -0.87
N ILE A 14 -0.97 8.88 -0.10
CA ILE A 14 -1.08 8.79 1.35
C ILE A 14 -2.57 8.77 1.74
N PRO A 15 -3.19 7.59 1.97
CA PRO A 15 -4.50 7.53 2.60
C PRO A 15 -4.41 7.97 4.06
N SER A 16 -5.36 8.79 4.51
CA SER A 16 -5.31 9.43 5.81
C SER A 16 -6.67 9.53 6.48
N TYR A 17 -6.78 9.06 7.72
CA TYR A 17 -7.97 9.21 8.56
C TYR A 17 -7.56 9.55 9.99
N ASN A 18 -7.98 10.73 10.48
CA ASN A 18 -7.69 11.24 11.82
C ASN A 18 -6.21 11.00 12.26
N PRO A 19 -5.22 11.39 11.45
CA PRO A 19 -3.81 11.12 11.72
C PRO A 19 -3.19 12.06 12.78
N GLY A 20 -3.93 13.05 13.25
CA GLY A 20 -3.39 14.12 14.09
C GLY A 20 -2.36 14.98 13.35
N ILE A 21 -1.40 15.48 14.12
CA ILE A 21 -0.32 16.35 13.58
C ILE A 21 0.77 15.59 12.80
N ARG A 22 0.80 14.26 12.86
CA ARG A 22 1.85 13.45 12.25
C ARG A 22 1.82 13.46 10.73
N VAL A 23 0.63 13.59 10.15
CA VAL A 23 0.49 13.65 8.69
C VAL A 23 1.30 14.78 8.08
N ASP A 24 1.42 15.92 8.75
CA ASP A 24 2.17 17.07 8.25
C ASP A 24 3.66 16.71 8.07
N ALA A 25 4.25 16.01 9.06
CA ALA A 25 5.64 15.54 8.99
C ALA A 25 5.81 14.44 7.92
N THR A 26 4.85 13.51 7.81
CA THR A 26 4.85 12.45 6.81
C THR A 26 4.82 13.03 5.39
N VAL A 27 3.90 13.96 5.13
CA VAL A 27 3.77 14.64 3.84
C VAL A 27 5.02 15.43 3.49
N ARG A 28 5.56 16.21 4.43
CA ARG A 28 6.82 16.98 4.20
C ARG A 28 7.99 16.04 3.89
N SER A 29 8.10 14.91 4.59
CA SER A 29 9.16 13.93 4.34
C SER A 29 9.03 13.30 2.95
N ALA A 30 7.83 12.98 2.50
CA ALA A 30 7.58 12.46 1.17
C ALA A 30 7.85 13.53 0.09
N ARG A 31 7.35 14.78 0.30
CA ARG A 31 7.54 15.92 -0.62
C ARG A 31 9.00 16.33 -0.79
N ALA A 32 9.81 16.17 0.24
CA ALA A 32 11.25 16.44 0.14
C ALA A 32 11.98 15.50 -0.85
N LEU A 33 11.39 14.35 -1.15
CA LEU A 33 12.02 13.27 -1.94
C LEU A 33 11.34 13.00 -3.28
N TRP A 34 10.02 13.28 -3.39
CA TRP A 34 9.23 12.96 -4.57
C TRP A 34 8.19 14.04 -4.91
N ASN A 35 7.93 14.14 -6.20
CA ASN A 35 6.90 15.01 -6.77
C ASN A 35 6.18 14.27 -7.91
N PRO A 36 4.83 14.12 -7.90
CA PRO A 36 3.91 14.65 -6.89
C PRO A 36 3.67 13.70 -5.70
N VAL A 37 3.09 14.26 -4.63
CA VAL A 37 2.53 13.55 -3.48
C VAL A 37 1.06 13.91 -3.36
N TRP A 38 0.23 12.89 -3.27
CA TRP A 38 -1.22 13.04 -3.12
C TRP A 38 -1.65 12.48 -1.78
N VAL A 39 -2.54 13.19 -1.10
CA VAL A 39 -3.15 12.76 0.17
C VAL A 39 -4.64 12.60 -0.05
N VAL A 40 -5.18 11.44 0.31
CA VAL A 40 -6.63 11.22 0.35
C VAL A 40 -7.08 11.21 1.79
N VAL A 41 -7.77 12.28 2.20
CA VAL A 41 -8.34 12.44 3.53
C VAL A 41 -9.72 11.76 3.55
N ASP A 42 -9.82 10.66 4.29
CA ASP A 42 -11.00 9.78 4.33
C ASP A 42 -11.96 10.20 5.45
N GLY A 43 -12.63 11.35 5.28
CA GLY A 43 -13.62 11.84 6.24
C GLY A 43 -13.03 12.17 7.62
N SER A 44 -11.82 12.71 7.69
CA SER A 44 -11.20 13.12 8.96
C SER A 44 -11.95 14.27 9.62
N THR A 45 -12.00 14.23 10.96
CA THR A 45 -12.69 15.23 11.81
C THR A 45 -11.74 15.94 12.79
N ASP A 46 -10.42 15.71 12.65
CA ASP A 46 -9.37 16.21 13.55
C ASP A 46 -8.69 17.50 13.05
N GLY A 47 -9.27 18.16 12.04
CA GLY A 47 -8.71 19.36 11.41
C GLY A 47 -7.51 19.10 10.51
N SER A 48 -7.21 17.83 10.19
CA SER A 48 -6.11 17.47 9.27
C SER A 48 -6.41 17.86 7.84
N ALA A 49 -7.67 17.81 7.41
CA ALA A 49 -8.08 18.18 6.05
C ALA A 49 -7.73 19.63 5.75
N GLU A 50 -8.15 20.55 6.62
CA GLU A 50 -7.92 21.99 6.47
C GLU A 50 -6.42 22.33 6.47
N ARG A 51 -5.65 21.69 7.38
CA ARG A 51 -4.20 21.90 7.45
C ARG A 51 -3.49 21.43 6.17
N LEU A 52 -3.88 20.28 5.65
CA LEU A 52 -3.30 19.72 4.42
C LEU A 52 -3.68 20.56 3.19
N GLN A 53 -4.92 21.05 3.11
CA GLN A 53 -5.35 21.95 2.05
C GLN A 53 -4.56 23.27 2.08
N ALA A 54 -4.39 23.87 3.25
CA ALA A 54 -3.56 25.08 3.40
C ALA A 54 -2.08 24.84 3.05
N LEU A 55 -1.58 23.63 3.25
CA LEU A 55 -0.22 23.25 2.81
C LEU A 55 -0.15 23.12 1.29
N ALA A 56 -1.18 22.51 0.66
CA ALA A 56 -1.25 22.34 -0.79
C ALA A 56 -1.36 23.66 -1.56
N GLU A 57 -2.01 24.68 -0.98
CA GLU A 57 -2.04 26.03 -1.58
C GLU A 57 -0.64 26.64 -1.78
N ARG A 58 0.33 26.22 -0.97
CA ARG A 58 1.72 26.71 -0.97
C ARG A 58 2.70 25.76 -1.64
N ASP A 59 2.28 24.55 -1.95
CA ASP A 59 3.11 23.50 -2.57
C ASP A 59 2.38 22.87 -3.76
N PRO A 60 2.65 23.31 -5.00
CA PRO A 60 1.97 22.81 -6.20
C PRO A 60 2.25 21.32 -6.48
N GLY A 61 3.20 20.71 -5.81
CA GLY A 61 3.44 19.27 -5.91
C GLY A 61 2.69 18.43 -4.88
N LEU A 62 1.93 19.06 -3.98
CA LEU A 62 1.02 18.40 -3.05
C LEU A 62 -0.41 18.53 -3.54
N HIS A 63 -1.11 17.42 -3.69
CA HIS A 63 -2.53 17.40 -4.03
C HIS A 63 -3.35 16.72 -2.91
N VAL A 64 -4.46 17.33 -2.50
CA VAL A 64 -5.30 16.84 -1.41
C VAL A 64 -6.70 16.56 -1.92
N ILE A 65 -7.13 15.31 -1.77
CA ILE A 65 -8.49 14.84 -2.06
C ILE A 65 -9.19 14.63 -0.72
N VAL A 66 -10.33 15.28 -0.51
CA VAL A 66 -11.12 15.12 0.72
C VAL A 66 -12.39 14.36 0.42
N LEU A 67 -12.57 13.20 1.07
CA LEU A 67 -13.80 12.44 1.01
C LEU A 67 -14.75 12.92 2.11
N PRO A 68 -16.07 12.91 1.86
CA PRO A 68 -17.05 13.49 2.79
C PRO A 68 -17.23 12.64 4.07
N GLU A 69 -16.92 11.36 4.03
CA GLU A 69 -17.09 10.40 5.13
C GLU A 69 -16.00 9.33 5.10
N ASN A 70 -15.75 8.72 6.26
CA ASN A 70 -14.81 7.59 6.36
C ASN A 70 -15.41 6.34 5.71
N ARG A 71 -14.72 5.85 4.70
CA ARG A 71 -15.03 4.62 3.95
C ARG A 71 -13.96 3.54 4.09
N GLY A 72 -12.90 3.85 4.80
CA GLY A 72 -11.78 2.96 5.10
C GLY A 72 -10.57 3.10 4.16
N LYS A 73 -9.41 2.63 4.62
CA LYS A 73 -8.12 2.77 3.93
C LYS A 73 -8.18 2.40 2.45
N GLY A 74 -8.74 1.22 2.14
CA GLY A 74 -8.84 0.76 0.77
C GLY A 74 -9.75 1.63 -0.10
N ALA A 75 -10.81 2.21 0.46
CA ALA A 75 -11.67 3.14 -0.28
C ALA A 75 -10.94 4.45 -0.59
N ALA A 76 -10.16 4.97 0.35
CA ALA A 76 -9.29 6.13 0.12
C ALA A 76 -8.23 5.84 -0.95
N VAL A 77 -7.62 4.65 -0.92
CA VAL A 77 -6.67 4.24 -1.97
C VAL A 77 -7.36 4.18 -3.32
N LEU A 78 -8.56 3.58 -3.42
CA LEU A 78 -9.28 3.51 -4.69
C LEU A 78 -9.59 4.89 -5.26
N ALA A 79 -10.07 5.82 -4.43
CA ALA A 79 -10.31 7.20 -4.86
C ALA A 79 -9.03 7.86 -5.39
N GLY A 80 -7.90 7.62 -4.73
CA GLY A 80 -6.59 8.09 -5.19
C GLY A 80 -6.13 7.44 -6.50
N LEU A 81 -6.40 6.13 -6.69
CA LEU A 81 -6.10 5.40 -7.93
C LEU A 81 -6.92 5.93 -9.11
N ASP A 82 -8.22 6.18 -8.91
CA ASP A 82 -9.11 6.69 -9.95
C ASP A 82 -8.69 8.10 -10.38
N ALA A 83 -8.37 8.95 -9.40
CA ALA A 83 -7.83 10.27 -9.69
C ALA A 83 -6.46 10.21 -10.39
N ALA A 84 -5.57 9.31 -9.95
CA ALA A 84 -4.26 9.10 -10.58
C ALA A 84 -4.40 8.66 -12.05
N ALA A 85 -5.28 7.70 -12.32
CA ALA A 85 -5.58 7.24 -13.67
C ALA A 85 -6.12 8.38 -14.56
N ALA A 86 -7.03 9.19 -14.03
CA ALA A 86 -7.59 10.34 -14.75
C ALA A 86 -6.54 11.41 -15.13
N HIS A 87 -5.45 11.50 -14.34
CA HIS A 87 -4.31 12.39 -14.59
C HIS A 87 -3.15 11.73 -15.34
N GLY A 88 -3.33 10.49 -15.83
CA GLY A 88 -2.34 9.79 -16.65
C GLY A 88 -1.20 9.12 -15.86
N PHE A 89 -1.29 9.05 -14.53
CA PHE A 89 -0.32 8.30 -13.74
C PHE A 89 -0.52 6.79 -13.90
N THR A 90 0.58 6.07 -14.01
CA THR A 90 0.58 4.61 -14.23
C THR A 90 0.90 3.83 -12.97
N HIS A 91 1.58 4.44 -12.00
CA HIS A 91 2.01 3.80 -10.76
C HIS A 91 1.79 4.70 -9.54
N VAL A 92 1.43 4.08 -8.43
CA VAL A 92 1.31 4.74 -7.13
C VAL A 92 2.15 4.03 -6.08
N LEU A 93 2.90 4.79 -5.29
CA LEU A 93 3.49 4.30 -4.06
C LEU A 93 2.54 4.63 -2.91
N THR A 94 1.95 3.62 -2.28
CA THR A 94 1.15 3.80 -1.07
C THR A 94 2.05 3.97 0.15
N MET A 95 1.70 4.92 1.02
CA MET A 95 2.43 5.22 2.25
C MET A 95 1.42 5.62 3.33
N ASP A 96 1.50 5.02 4.53
CA ASP A 96 0.60 5.37 5.63
C ASP A 96 0.92 6.75 6.20
N SER A 97 -0.11 7.43 6.74
CA SER A 97 -0.02 8.81 7.23
C SER A 97 0.60 8.96 8.63
N ASP A 98 0.89 7.84 9.31
CA ASP A 98 1.34 7.80 10.72
C ASP A 98 2.85 8.01 10.93
N GLY A 99 3.62 8.13 9.84
CA GLY A 99 5.07 8.34 9.85
C GLY A 99 5.90 7.09 10.15
N GLN A 100 5.31 5.89 10.18
CA GLN A 100 6.05 4.64 10.43
C GLN A 100 6.84 4.17 9.21
N HIS A 101 6.45 4.61 8.01
CA HIS A 101 7.09 4.21 6.76
C HIS A 101 8.35 5.04 6.45
N PRO A 102 9.42 4.42 5.92
CA PRO A 102 10.71 5.06 5.69
C PRO A 102 10.69 5.91 4.40
N ALA A 103 10.29 7.18 4.51
CA ALA A 103 10.19 8.07 3.35
C ALA A 103 11.49 8.13 2.51
N HIS A 104 12.67 7.98 3.14
CA HIS A 104 13.97 8.00 2.45
C HIS A 104 14.12 6.87 1.41
N LEU A 105 13.30 5.82 1.47
CA LEU A 105 13.29 4.74 0.49
C LEU A 105 12.37 4.99 -0.71
N ILE A 106 11.55 6.06 -0.71
CA ILE A 106 10.69 6.40 -1.85
C ILE A 106 11.46 6.36 -3.18
N PRO A 107 12.64 7.01 -3.33
CA PRO A 107 13.36 6.97 -4.60
C PRO A 107 13.79 5.58 -5.04
N ALA A 108 14.15 4.69 -4.11
CA ALA A 108 14.56 3.32 -4.41
C ALA A 108 13.36 2.47 -4.89
N PHE A 109 12.21 2.60 -4.24
CA PHE A 109 10.97 1.92 -4.64
C PHE A 109 10.50 2.38 -6.01
N MET A 110 10.52 3.69 -6.27
CA MET A 110 10.15 4.25 -7.56
C MET A 110 11.10 3.80 -8.68
N ALA A 111 12.41 3.77 -8.42
CA ALA A 111 13.40 3.29 -9.39
C ALA A 111 13.20 1.81 -9.72
N ALA A 112 12.91 0.96 -8.72
CA ALA A 112 12.60 -0.45 -8.95
C ALA A 112 11.33 -0.65 -9.78
N SER A 113 10.29 0.18 -9.53
CA SER A 113 9.05 0.16 -10.33
C SER A 113 9.28 0.63 -11.76
N GLN A 114 10.07 1.68 -11.97
CA GLN A 114 10.44 2.17 -13.29
C GLN A 114 11.25 1.15 -14.11
N ALA A 115 12.11 0.38 -13.43
CA ALA A 115 12.90 -0.69 -14.06
C ALA A 115 12.05 -1.93 -14.41
N ALA A 116 10.90 -2.12 -13.78
CA ALA A 116 10.00 -3.24 -13.99
C ALA A 116 8.52 -2.82 -13.90
N PRO A 117 8.00 -2.10 -14.92
CA PRO A 117 6.68 -1.45 -14.84
C PRO A 117 5.50 -2.45 -14.74
N ASP A 118 5.68 -3.69 -15.13
CA ASP A 118 4.66 -4.75 -15.00
C ASP A 118 4.67 -5.44 -13.61
N ALA A 119 5.58 -5.01 -12.71
CA ALA A 119 5.70 -5.57 -11.38
C ALA A 119 5.07 -4.65 -10.32
N MET A 120 4.74 -5.21 -9.16
CA MET A 120 4.51 -4.46 -7.93
C MET A 120 5.76 -4.50 -7.06
N VAL A 121 6.10 -3.39 -6.39
CA VAL A 121 7.24 -3.34 -5.47
C VAL A 121 6.73 -3.36 -4.04
N LEU A 122 7.13 -4.35 -3.26
CA LEU A 122 6.63 -4.61 -1.91
C LEU A 122 7.73 -4.36 -0.88
N GLY A 123 7.41 -3.56 0.14
CA GLY A 123 8.28 -3.37 1.28
C GLY A 123 8.34 -4.61 2.16
N MET A 124 9.55 -4.96 2.61
CA MET A 124 9.79 -6.02 3.58
C MET A 124 10.15 -5.39 4.92
N PRO A 125 9.23 -5.40 5.89
CA PRO A 125 9.48 -4.72 7.15
C PRO A 125 10.64 -5.38 7.90
N LYS A 126 11.59 -4.56 8.33
CA LYS A 126 12.60 -4.95 9.32
C LYS A 126 12.16 -4.37 10.66
N PHE A 127 11.81 -5.26 11.58
CA PHE A 127 11.35 -4.89 12.91
C PHE A 127 12.54 -4.74 13.85
N ASP A 128 12.52 -3.65 14.61
CA ASP A 128 13.44 -3.49 15.74
C ASP A 128 13.06 -4.46 16.88
N ALA A 129 13.97 -4.65 17.83
CA ALA A 129 13.80 -5.57 18.97
C ALA A 129 12.59 -5.22 19.87
N ASP A 130 12.13 -3.96 19.81
CA ASP A 130 11.00 -3.43 20.59
C ASP A 130 9.61 -3.69 19.95
N ALA A 131 9.54 -4.41 18.81
CA ALA A 131 8.28 -4.67 18.14
C ALA A 131 7.35 -5.57 18.98
N PRO A 132 6.04 -5.20 19.14
CA PRO A 132 5.10 -5.98 19.96
C PRO A 132 4.94 -7.42 19.44
N PRO A 133 5.19 -8.47 20.30
CA PRO A 133 5.20 -9.87 19.85
C PRO A 133 3.90 -10.35 19.19
N LEU A 134 2.76 -9.91 19.71
CA LEU A 134 1.43 -10.25 19.15
C LEU A 134 1.24 -9.74 17.72
N ARG A 135 1.76 -8.55 17.40
CA ARG A 135 1.70 -8.00 16.04
C ARG A 135 2.55 -8.81 15.08
N VAL A 136 3.73 -9.24 15.53
CA VAL A 136 4.64 -10.08 14.74
C VAL A 136 4.03 -11.47 14.47
N GLN A 137 3.37 -12.08 15.47
CA GLN A 137 2.73 -13.40 15.32
C GLN A 137 1.51 -13.32 14.38
N GLY A 138 0.64 -12.31 14.54
CA GLY A 138 -0.51 -12.11 13.64
C GLY A 138 -0.09 -11.91 12.19
N ARG A 139 1.00 -11.18 11.94
CA ARG A 139 1.59 -11.02 10.60
C ARG A 139 2.06 -12.34 10.01
N ARG A 140 2.74 -13.19 10.80
CA ARG A 140 3.21 -14.49 10.32
C ARG A 140 2.06 -15.35 9.80
N LEU A 141 0.93 -15.37 10.50
CA LEU A 141 -0.23 -16.15 10.07
C LEU A 141 -0.79 -15.62 8.73
N SER A 142 -1.00 -14.31 8.60
CA SER A 142 -1.47 -13.71 7.35
C SER A 142 -0.48 -13.94 6.20
N ASN A 143 0.83 -13.88 6.48
CA ASN A 143 1.86 -14.12 5.47
C ASN A 143 1.84 -15.58 4.97
N VAL A 144 1.67 -16.57 5.87
CA VAL A 144 1.52 -17.98 5.47
C VAL A 144 0.31 -18.17 4.56
N TRP A 145 -0.83 -17.56 4.90
CA TRP A 145 -2.01 -17.62 4.03
C TRP A 145 -1.77 -16.98 2.67
N ALA A 146 -1.18 -15.79 2.62
CA ALA A 146 -0.84 -15.12 1.37
C ALA A 146 0.13 -15.95 0.50
N ASP A 147 1.09 -16.64 1.12
CA ASP A 147 1.99 -17.55 0.42
C ASP A 147 1.25 -18.73 -0.19
N VAL A 148 0.35 -19.39 0.57
CA VAL A 148 -0.50 -20.49 0.06
C VAL A 148 -1.38 -20.00 -1.09
N GLU A 149 -2.10 -18.90 -0.89
CA GLU A 149 -3.04 -18.31 -1.86
C GLU A 149 -2.38 -17.90 -3.18
N THR A 150 -1.07 -17.72 -3.19
CA THR A 150 -0.30 -17.33 -4.37
C THR A 150 0.70 -18.39 -4.86
N LEU A 151 0.68 -19.60 -4.28
CA LEU A 151 1.67 -20.64 -4.54
C LEU A 151 3.11 -20.13 -4.30
N TRP A 152 3.34 -19.43 -3.20
CA TRP A 152 4.64 -18.85 -2.86
C TRP A 152 5.19 -17.92 -3.96
N ALA A 153 4.36 -16.99 -4.45
CA ALA A 153 4.80 -16.01 -5.45
C ALA A 153 5.87 -15.02 -4.91
N GLY A 154 6.07 -14.97 -3.60
CA GLY A 154 7.09 -14.14 -2.97
C GLY A 154 6.57 -12.78 -2.52
N ILE A 155 5.32 -12.69 -2.04
CA ILE A 155 4.76 -11.44 -1.47
C ILE A 155 5.58 -10.99 -0.26
N GLY A 156 6.00 -11.93 0.60
CA GLY A 156 6.73 -11.64 1.82
C GLY A 156 5.83 -11.14 2.95
N ASP A 157 5.82 -9.85 3.28
CA ASP A 157 4.89 -9.32 4.29
C ASP A 157 3.61 -8.81 3.64
N SER A 158 2.49 -9.48 3.92
CA SER A 158 1.19 -9.17 3.32
C SER A 158 0.51 -7.93 3.92
N LEU A 159 0.90 -7.51 5.14
CA LEU A 159 0.26 -6.44 5.90
C LEU A 159 1.04 -5.12 5.90
N TYR A 160 2.20 -5.07 5.24
CA TYR A 160 3.00 -3.85 5.20
C TYR A 160 2.59 -2.98 4.01
N GLY A 161 2.12 -1.77 4.27
CA GLY A 161 1.46 -0.90 3.28
C GLY A 161 2.40 -0.02 2.44
N PHE A 162 3.74 -0.11 2.62
CA PHE A 162 4.70 0.67 1.82
C PHE A 162 5.04 -0.06 0.53
N ARG A 163 4.34 0.28 -0.57
CA ARG A 163 4.34 -0.50 -1.80
C ARG A 163 4.14 0.35 -3.04
N VAL A 164 4.74 -0.03 -4.17
CA VAL A 164 4.37 0.54 -5.48
C VAL A 164 3.48 -0.44 -6.22
N TYR A 165 2.37 0.08 -6.70
CA TYR A 165 1.39 -0.67 -7.47
C TYR A 165 1.19 -0.07 -8.86
N PRO A 166 1.03 -0.88 -9.91
CA PRO A 166 0.51 -0.42 -11.18
C PRO A 166 -0.97 -0.03 -11.02
N VAL A 167 -1.33 1.18 -11.45
CA VAL A 167 -2.67 1.78 -11.24
C VAL A 167 -3.76 0.97 -11.94
N ALA A 168 -3.62 0.72 -13.24
CA ALA A 168 -4.68 0.11 -14.04
C ALA A 168 -5.09 -1.29 -13.55
N PRO A 169 -4.18 -2.26 -13.30
CA PRO A 169 -4.60 -3.57 -12.82
C PRO A 169 -5.16 -3.53 -11.41
N LEU A 170 -4.61 -2.68 -10.51
CA LEU A 170 -5.14 -2.58 -9.14
C LEU A 170 -6.53 -1.95 -9.12
N ALA A 171 -6.75 -0.83 -9.81
CA ALA A 171 -8.05 -0.18 -9.91
C ALA A 171 -9.10 -1.13 -10.51
N ALA A 172 -8.76 -1.84 -11.60
CA ALA A 172 -9.66 -2.82 -12.21
C ALA A 172 -10.05 -3.96 -11.25
N ILE A 173 -9.12 -4.43 -10.41
CA ILE A 173 -9.40 -5.43 -9.38
C ILE A 173 -10.35 -4.83 -8.33
N MET A 174 -10.05 -3.63 -7.83
CA MET A 174 -10.82 -3.01 -6.75
C MET A 174 -12.24 -2.61 -7.19
N HIS A 175 -12.45 -2.20 -8.43
CA HIS A 175 -13.78 -1.92 -8.97
C HIS A 175 -14.65 -3.18 -9.11
N ARG A 176 -14.05 -4.33 -9.36
CA ARG A 176 -14.76 -5.61 -9.47
C ARG A 176 -15.11 -6.25 -8.12
N GLN A 177 -14.57 -5.70 -7.02
CA GLN A 177 -14.74 -6.24 -5.68
C GLN A 177 -15.53 -5.25 -4.81
N MET A 178 -16.49 -5.76 -4.05
CA MET A 178 -17.18 -5.00 -3.00
C MET A 178 -16.31 -4.87 -1.73
N TRP A 179 -15.33 -5.76 -1.61
CA TRP A 179 -14.36 -5.85 -0.51
C TRP A 179 -13.15 -4.96 -0.78
N MET A 180 -12.11 -5.08 0.02
CA MET A 180 -10.89 -4.27 -0.09
C MET A 180 -11.13 -2.79 0.23
N ARG A 181 -12.05 -2.47 1.13
CA ARG A 181 -12.33 -1.08 1.50
C ARG A 181 -11.68 -0.68 2.82
N GLY A 182 -11.36 -1.64 3.70
CA GLY A 182 -10.75 -1.45 5.01
C GLY A 182 -9.26 -1.79 5.06
N PHE A 183 -8.83 -2.31 6.20
CA PHE A 183 -7.46 -2.81 6.43
C PHE A 183 -7.16 -4.13 5.69
N ASP A 184 -8.18 -4.80 5.19
CA ASP A 184 -8.07 -5.95 4.31
C ASP A 184 -7.49 -5.62 2.93
N PHE A 185 -7.37 -4.33 2.58
CA PHE A 185 -6.83 -3.88 1.30
C PHE A 185 -5.41 -4.40 1.02
N ASP A 186 -4.47 -4.19 1.94
CA ASP A 186 -3.06 -4.48 1.67
C ASP A 186 -2.79 -5.96 1.34
N PRO A 187 -3.25 -6.96 2.12
CA PRO A 187 -3.04 -8.36 1.78
C PRO A 187 -3.84 -8.78 0.55
N GLU A 188 -5.10 -8.39 0.43
CA GLU A 188 -5.95 -8.80 -0.68
C GLU A 188 -5.47 -8.23 -2.02
N ALA A 189 -4.98 -6.98 -2.05
CA ALA A 189 -4.40 -6.36 -3.23
C ALA A 189 -3.20 -7.14 -3.76
N ALA A 190 -2.25 -7.50 -2.88
CA ALA A 190 -1.06 -8.24 -3.27
C ALA A 190 -1.41 -9.64 -3.82
N VAL A 191 -2.31 -10.37 -3.15
CA VAL A 191 -2.74 -11.71 -3.60
C VAL A 191 -3.43 -11.63 -4.96
N ARG A 192 -4.40 -10.72 -5.11
CA ARG A 192 -5.15 -10.60 -6.37
C ARG A 192 -4.32 -10.11 -7.54
N LEU A 193 -3.35 -9.21 -7.30
CA LEU A 193 -2.38 -8.80 -8.31
C LEU A 193 -1.49 -9.97 -8.75
N CYS A 194 -1.03 -10.84 -7.83
CA CYS A 194 -0.35 -12.08 -8.19
C CYS A 194 -1.22 -12.98 -9.06
N TRP A 195 -2.52 -13.13 -8.75
CA TRP A 195 -3.46 -13.88 -9.59
C TRP A 195 -3.66 -13.26 -10.96
N ALA A 196 -3.61 -11.94 -11.07
CA ALA A 196 -3.64 -11.23 -12.34
C ALA A 196 -2.34 -11.36 -13.15
N GLY A 197 -1.27 -11.88 -12.54
CA GLY A 197 0.02 -12.09 -13.19
C GLY A 197 1.08 -11.04 -12.88
N VAL A 198 0.75 -10.02 -12.09
CA VAL A 198 1.69 -8.99 -11.63
C VAL A 198 2.73 -9.64 -10.70
N ARG A 199 4.00 -9.46 -11.03
CA ARG A 199 5.12 -10.05 -10.28
C ARG A 199 5.50 -9.18 -9.08
N PRO A 200 5.71 -9.74 -7.88
CA PRO A 200 6.25 -9.00 -6.75
C PRO A 200 7.78 -8.83 -6.86
N ILE A 201 8.27 -7.63 -6.53
CA ILE A 201 9.66 -7.31 -6.25
C ILE A 201 9.71 -6.87 -4.80
N ARG A 202 10.71 -7.33 -4.03
CA ARG A 202 10.82 -7.05 -2.59
C ARG A 202 12.00 -6.13 -2.31
N ILE A 203 11.77 -5.13 -1.47
CA ILE A 203 12.81 -4.22 -0.98
C ILE A 203 12.69 -4.16 0.54
N ASP A 204 13.81 -4.36 1.23
CA ASP A 204 13.87 -4.23 2.69
C ASP A 204 13.55 -2.79 3.10
N ALA A 205 12.64 -2.65 4.06
CA ALA A 205 12.17 -1.35 4.54
C ALA A 205 12.06 -1.38 6.07
N PRO A 206 12.90 -0.62 6.80
CA PRO A 206 12.81 -0.55 8.25
C PRO A 206 11.48 0.09 8.67
N VAL A 207 10.88 -0.44 9.74
CA VAL A 207 9.65 0.12 10.34
C VAL A 207 10.02 0.84 11.61
N ARG A 208 9.62 2.11 11.71
CA ARG A 208 9.74 2.85 12.95
C ARG A 208 8.45 2.73 13.75
N TYR A 209 8.51 2.03 14.89
CA TYR A 209 7.40 2.06 15.84
C TYR A 209 7.51 3.29 16.75
N PHE A 210 6.40 4.02 16.85
CA PHE A 210 6.29 5.10 17.81
C PHE A 210 5.59 4.56 19.07
N ARG A 211 6.10 4.92 20.24
CA ARG A 211 5.46 4.63 21.51
C ARG A 211 4.23 5.53 21.67
N GLU A 212 3.27 5.14 22.52
CA GLU A 212 2.06 5.93 22.76
C GLU A 212 2.38 7.38 23.24
N ASN A 213 3.41 7.53 24.06
CA ASN A 213 3.89 8.85 24.51
C ASN A 213 4.52 9.69 23.39
N GLU A 214 4.85 9.10 22.25
CA GLU A 214 5.34 9.78 21.04
C GLU A 214 4.17 10.11 20.08
N GLY A 215 2.90 9.93 20.52
CA GLY A 215 1.69 10.20 19.72
C GLY A 215 1.40 9.14 18.65
N GLY A 216 1.80 7.89 18.86
CA GLY A 216 1.43 6.75 18.00
C GLY A 216 -0.09 6.55 18.03
N VAL A 217 -0.76 6.79 16.91
CA VAL A 217 -2.19 6.51 16.73
C VAL A 217 -2.32 5.20 15.99
N SER A 218 -2.98 4.20 16.58
CA SER A 218 -3.33 2.95 15.91
C SER A 218 -4.84 2.86 15.82
N HIS A 219 -5.36 2.86 14.60
CA HIS A 219 -6.79 2.63 14.33
C HIS A 219 -7.14 1.15 14.20
N PHE A 220 -6.20 0.25 14.47
CA PHE A 220 -6.42 -1.19 14.39
C PHE A 220 -7.14 -1.70 15.65
N HIS A 221 -8.36 -2.22 15.47
CA HIS A 221 -9.18 -2.85 16.51
C HIS A 221 -9.04 -4.36 16.44
N TYR A 222 -8.27 -4.95 17.37
CA TYR A 222 -7.87 -6.38 17.34
C TYR A 222 -9.03 -7.36 17.12
N GLY A 223 -10.19 -7.16 17.74
CA GLY A 223 -11.35 -8.05 17.56
C GLY A 223 -11.92 -7.97 16.15
N ARG A 224 -12.36 -6.77 15.77
CA ARG A 224 -13.04 -6.51 14.49
C ARG A 224 -12.14 -6.79 13.28
N ASP A 225 -10.90 -6.28 13.33
CA ASP A 225 -10.03 -6.35 12.16
C ASP A 225 -9.47 -7.75 11.95
N ASN A 226 -9.24 -8.54 13.02
CA ASN A 226 -8.89 -9.96 12.87
C ASN A 226 -10.05 -10.79 12.27
N VAL A 227 -11.31 -10.49 12.60
CA VAL A 227 -12.47 -11.13 11.97
C VAL A 227 -12.51 -10.79 10.49
N LEU A 228 -12.31 -9.52 10.12
CA LEU A 228 -12.25 -9.07 8.73
C LEU A 228 -11.11 -9.75 7.95
N LEU A 229 -9.90 -9.82 8.53
CA LEU A 229 -8.76 -10.50 7.92
C LEU A 229 -9.01 -12.01 7.75
N THR A 230 -9.59 -12.66 8.75
CA THR A 230 -9.96 -14.08 8.65
C THR A 230 -10.98 -14.31 7.53
N TRP A 231 -12.03 -13.49 7.47
CA TRP A 231 -13.03 -13.56 6.40
C TRP A 231 -12.42 -13.29 5.02
N MET A 232 -11.51 -12.35 4.93
CA MET A 232 -10.76 -12.08 3.71
C MET A 232 -9.98 -13.32 3.25
N HIS A 233 -9.19 -13.94 4.12
CA HIS A 233 -8.44 -15.16 3.77
C HIS A 233 -9.35 -16.32 3.37
N LEU A 234 -10.51 -16.53 4.03
CA LEU A 234 -11.49 -17.54 3.61
C LEU A 234 -11.98 -17.30 2.18
N ARG A 235 -12.29 -16.05 1.82
CA ARG A 235 -12.69 -15.68 0.45
C ARG A 235 -11.54 -15.87 -0.55
N LEU A 236 -10.33 -15.51 -0.16
CA LEU A 236 -9.14 -15.68 -1.00
C LEU A 236 -8.83 -17.17 -1.23
N ILE A 237 -8.95 -18.03 -0.20
CA ILE A 237 -8.78 -19.47 -0.36
C ILE A 237 -9.81 -20.04 -1.32
N ALA A 238 -11.09 -19.70 -1.17
CA ALA A 238 -12.11 -20.12 -2.12
C ALA A 238 -11.78 -19.68 -3.56
N GLY A 239 -11.35 -18.42 -3.72
CA GLY A 239 -10.89 -17.89 -4.99
C GLY A 239 -9.62 -18.56 -5.53
N PHE A 240 -8.69 -18.94 -4.66
CA PHE A 240 -7.48 -19.67 -4.98
C PHE A 240 -7.77 -21.08 -5.50
N VAL A 241 -8.62 -21.83 -4.81
CA VAL A 241 -9.02 -23.20 -5.23
C VAL A 241 -9.57 -23.18 -6.64
N LEU A 242 -10.46 -22.24 -6.97
CA LEU A 242 -11.01 -22.08 -8.32
C LEU A 242 -9.94 -21.72 -9.38
N ARG A 243 -8.87 -21.05 -8.98
CA ARG A 243 -7.78 -20.62 -9.88
C ARG A 243 -6.57 -21.56 -9.89
N LEU A 244 -6.56 -22.56 -9.03
CA LEU A 244 -5.40 -23.43 -8.84
C LEU A 244 -4.87 -24.03 -10.15
N PRO A 245 -5.71 -24.59 -11.06
CA PRO A 245 -5.20 -25.11 -12.33
C PRO A 245 -4.47 -24.06 -13.17
N LEU A 246 -5.03 -22.85 -13.24
CA LEU A 246 -4.44 -21.74 -13.99
C LEU A 246 -3.12 -21.26 -13.36
N LEU A 247 -3.07 -21.16 -12.03
CA LEU A 247 -1.88 -20.71 -11.29
C LEU A 247 -0.73 -21.73 -11.44
N VAL A 248 -1.05 -23.01 -11.36
CA VAL A 248 -0.07 -24.10 -11.58
C VAL A 248 0.45 -24.05 -13.02
N ALA A 249 -0.45 -23.95 -14.01
CA ALA A 249 -0.06 -23.86 -15.41
C ALA A 249 0.89 -22.66 -15.66
N ARG A 250 0.53 -21.48 -15.14
CA ARG A 250 1.38 -20.27 -15.25
C ARG A 250 2.76 -20.46 -14.58
N ARG A 251 2.79 -21.14 -13.43
CA ARG A 251 4.05 -21.42 -12.72
C ARG A 251 4.95 -22.35 -13.51
N LEU A 252 4.39 -23.38 -14.15
CA LEU A 252 5.13 -24.32 -15.03
C LEU A 252 5.68 -23.58 -16.24
N VAL A 253 4.85 -22.80 -16.93
CA VAL A 253 5.29 -22.00 -18.09
C VAL A 253 6.46 -21.05 -17.73
N ARG A 254 6.37 -20.36 -16.59
CA ARG A 254 7.46 -19.47 -16.13
C ARG A 254 8.77 -20.22 -15.81
N ARG A 255 8.70 -21.49 -15.41
CA ARG A 255 9.90 -22.32 -15.18
C ARG A 255 10.52 -22.83 -16.48
N LEU A 256 9.68 -23.09 -17.49
CA LEU A 256 10.11 -23.62 -18.79
C LEU A 256 10.63 -22.52 -19.74
N LEU A 257 10.15 -21.30 -19.57
CA LEU A 257 10.59 -20.13 -20.33
C LEU A 257 11.47 -19.24 -19.42
N PRO A 258 12.76 -19.55 -19.24
CA PRO A 258 13.65 -18.67 -18.49
C PRO A 258 13.67 -17.30 -19.18
N HIS A 259 13.57 -16.24 -18.38
CA HIS A 259 13.58 -14.86 -18.86
C HIS A 259 14.71 -14.64 -19.87
N ARG A 260 14.34 -14.26 -21.08
CA ARG A 260 15.24 -13.49 -21.93
C ARG A 260 15.37 -12.13 -21.23
N GLY A 261 16.58 -11.88 -20.67
CA GLY A 261 16.98 -10.71 -19.91
C GLY A 261 16.83 -9.41 -20.66
#